data_1c17428e3f9d31a949d8a5e03fe6b022
#
_entry.id   1c17428e3f9d31a949d8a5e03fe6b022
#
_cell.length_a   1.000
_cell.length_b   1.000
_cell.length_c   1.000
_cell.angle_alpha   90.00
_cell.angle_beta   90.00
_cell.angle_gamma   90.00
#
_symmetry.space_group_name_H-M   'P 1'
#
loop_
_entity.id
_entity.type
_entity.pdbx_description
1 polymer ?
#
loop_
_entity_poly.entity_id
_entity_poly.type
_entity_poly.pdbx_seq_one_letter_code
_entity_poly.pdbx_strand_id
1 'polypeptide(L)' 'MKINEIIREKRKALSLTQEQIAEYLGVSTPAVNKWEKGLSYT' A
#
# COMPACT_ATOMS: atom_id res chain seq x y z
N MET A 1 0.37 -11.93 10.58
CA MET A 1 0.64 -11.35 9.24
C MET A 1 0.19 -9.90 9.22
N LYS A 2 1.04 -9.00 8.79
CA LYS A 2 0.74 -7.58 8.83
C LYS A 2 0.40 -7.08 7.43
N ILE A 3 -0.74 -6.41 7.31
CA ILE A 3 -1.21 -5.94 6.01
C ILE A 3 -0.25 -4.91 5.38
N ASN A 4 0.43 -4.11 6.20
CA ASN A 4 1.39 -3.15 5.67
C ASN A 4 2.55 -3.82 4.95
N GLU A 5 3.00 -4.96 5.45
CA GLU A 5 4.06 -5.71 4.81
C GLU A 5 3.58 -6.36 3.51
N ILE A 6 2.35 -6.86 3.51
CA ILE A 6 1.78 -7.49 2.32
C ILE A 6 1.63 -6.48 1.19
N ILE A 7 1.08 -5.33 1.49
CA ILE A 7 0.89 -4.27 0.49
C ILE A 7 2.23 -3.82 -0.08
N ARG A 8 3.19 -3.61 0.78
CA ARG A 8 4.52 -3.16 0.38
C ARG A 8 5.22 -4.19 -0.51
N GLU A 9 5.13 -5.46 -0.14
CA GLU A 9 5.75 -6.53 -0.91
C GLU A 9 5.09 -6.66 -2.29
N LYS A 10 3.78 -6.60 -2.34
CA LYS A 10 3.06 -6.66 -3.61
C LYS A 10 3.44 -5.51 -4.51
N ARG A 11 3.51 -4.30 -3.94
CA ARG A 11 3.89 -3.12 -4.69
C ARG A 11 5.29 -3.27 -5.28
N LYS A 12 6.24 -3.73 -4.47
CA LYS A 12 7.62 -3.92 -4.93
C LYS A 12 7.72 -5.03 -5.94
N ALA A 13 7.00 -6.12 -5.73
CA ALA A 13 7.02 -7.26 -6.64
C ALA A 13 6.54 -6.87 -8.03
N LEU A 14 5.60 -5.92 -8.10
CA LEU A 14 5.04 -5.46 -9.37
C LEU A 14 5.76 -4.20 -9.88
N SER A 15 6.78 -3.76 -9.18
CA SER A 15 7.54 -2.54 -9.51
C SER A 15 6.63 -1.32 -9.61
N LEU A 16 5.69 -1.21 -8.70
CA LEU A 16 4.74 -0.10 -8.68
C LEU A 16 5.12 0.95 -7.65
N THR A 17 4.77 2.21 -7.95
CA THR A 17 4.88 3.28 -6.96
C THR A 17 3.67 3.21 -6.05
N GLN A 18 3.71 3.96 -4.92
CA GLN A 18 2.54 4.05 -4.05
C GLN A 18 1.33 4.61 -4.80
N GLU A 19 1.58 5.57 -5.68
CA GLU A 19 0.52 6.17 -6.47
C GLU A 19 -0.11 5.13 -7.41
N GLN A 20 0.72 4.32 -8.03
CA GLN A 20 0.23 3.29 -8.95
C GLN A 20 -0.58 2.22 -8.23
N ILE A 21 -0.11 1.76 -7.08
CA ILE A 21 -0.85 0.74 -6.34
C ILE A 21 -2.14 1.33 -5.77
N ALA A 22 -2.13 2.60 -5.38
CA ALA A 22 -3.35 3.26 -4.90
C ALA A 22 -4.41 3.29 -5.99
N GLU A 23 -4.00 3.62 -7.19
CA GLU A 23 -4.91 3.64 -8.33
C GLU A 23 -5.45 2.24 -8.63
N TYR A 24 -4.57 1.26 -8.56
CA TYR A 24 -4.95 -0.13 -8.79
C TYR A 24 -6.00 -0.60 -7.77
N LEU A 25 -5.83 -0.21 -6.53
CA LEU A 25 -6.74 -0.61 -5.46
C LEU A 25 -7.97 0.28 -5.33
N GLY A 26 -7.99 1.40 -6.03
CA GLY A 26 -9.11 2.33 -5.95
C GLY A 26 -9.10 3.14 -4.66
N VAL A 27 -7.93 3.42 -4.12
CA VAL A 27 -7.80 4.21 -2.88
C VAL A 27 -6.86 5.38 -3.13
N SER A 28 -6.75 6.29 -2.16
CA SER A 28 -5.87 7.44 -2.30
C SER A 28 -4.42 7.06 -1.98
N THR A 29 -3.48 7.81 -2.54
CA THR A 29 -2.07 7.61 -2.27
C THR A 29 -1.74 7.77 -0.78
N PRO A 30 -2.26 8.80 -0.08
CA PRO A 30 -2.05 8.90 1.36
C PRO A 30 -2.54 7.69 2.14
N ALA A 31 -3.61 7.05 1.68
CA ALA A 31 -4.12 5.84 2.33
C ALA A 31 -3.10 4.71 2.24
N VAL A 32 -2.52 4.50 1.05
CA VAL A 32 -1.49 3.48 0.87
C VAL A 32 -0.28 3.80 1.75
N ASN A 33 0.11 5.06 1.79
CA ASN A 33 1.24 5.49 2.60
C ASN A 33 1.01 5.15 4.08
N LYS A 34 -0.18 5.43 4.59
CA LYS A 34 -0.53 5.12 5.97
C LYS A 34 -0.51 3.62 6.22
N TRP A 35 -1.04 2.86 5.29
CA TRP A 35 -1.07 1.40 5.43
C TRP A 35 0.34 0.82 5.47
N GLU A 36 1.22 1.29 4.60
CA GLU A 36 2.60 0.80 4.60
C GLU A 36 3.35 1.16 5.87
N LYS A 37 2.94 2.22 6.53
CA LYS A 37 3.51 2.61 7.82
C LYS A 37 2.85 1.88 8.98
N GLY A 38 1.77 1.17 8.73
CA GLY A 38 1.04 0.44 9.76
C GLY A 38 0.22 1.33 10.67
N LEU A 39 -0.22 2.48 10.19
CA LEU A 39 -0.86 3.47 11.05
C LEU A 39 -2.36 3.39 11.20
N SER A 40 -3.08 2.81 10.28
CA SER A 40 -4.52 2.91 10.40
C SER A 40 -5.33 1.88 9.63
N TYR A 41 -5.15 0.65 9.96
CA TYR A 41 -6.04 -0.35 9.39
C TYR A 41 -6.75 -1.14 10.48
N THR A 42 -6.92 -0.56 11.57
CA THR A 42 -7.71 -1.15 12.65
C THR A 42 -9.02 -0.40 12.77
#